data_7173da1a101f161e36e4efadfbe70945
#
_entry.id   7173da1a101f161e36e4efadfbe70945
#
_cell.length_a   1.000
_cell.length_b   1.000
_cell.length_c   1.000
_cell.angle_alpha   90.00
_cell.angle_beta   90.00
_cell.angle_gamma   90.00
#
_symmetry.space_group_name_H-M   'P 1'
#
loop_
_entity.id
_entity.type
_entity.pdbx_description
1 polymer ?
#
loop_
_entity_poly.entity_id
_entity_poly.type
_entity_poly.pdbx_seq_one_letter_code
_entity_poly.pdbx_strand_id
1 'polypeptide(L)'
;MSSLPNLSKFDESQTKFLNDELILVDENDTNIGRISKLNGHLISNKNKYPHRAFSIFLFDSKNRLLIQKRAEKKITFPLLWTNTCCSHPLNIESENTPEKITNALIKRLNYELGIKTENDMYKLIDKILYRAPSNETYEEFEIDYLFIAKLQDDSENNNYIYGKNNLKNIINKNEVDDIRFDTIENILKEIETHPEEFTPWFKILMKNKGKLIDDILNGKIEYKGFDGKIKNHIE
;
A
#
# COMPACT_ATOMS: atom_id res chain seq x y z
N MET A 1 -20.82 9.37 -24.16
CA MET A 1 -20.90 8.52 -22.95
C MET A 1 -19.88 7.40 -23.13
N SER A 2 -18.79 7.41 -22.42
CA SER A 2 -17.86 6.27 -22.47
C SER A 2 -18.57 5.07 -21.86
N SER A 3 -18.65 3.96 -22.59
CA SER A 3 -19.19 2.71 -22.05
C SER A 3 -18.35 2.29 -20.84
N LEU A 4 -19.03 1.87 -19.76
CA LEU A 4 -18.33 1.27 -18.62
C LEU A 4 -17.46 0.11 -19.11
N PRO A 5 -16.26 -0.08 -18.52
CA PRO A 5 -15.39 -1.18 -18.92
C PRO A 5 -16.09 -2.52 -18.74
N ASN A 6 -15.80 -3.45 -19.66
CA ASN A 6 -16.32 -4.81 -19.54
C ASN A 6 -15.63 -5.52 -18.35
N LEU A 7 -16.37 -5.64 -17.24
CA LEU A 7 -15.86 -6.26 -16.01
C LEU A 7 -15.85 -7.80 -16.05
N SER A 8 -16.55 -8.42 -17.01
CA SER A 8 -16.62 -9.90 -17.10
C SER A 8 -15.27 -10.58 -17.40
N LYS A 9 -14.28 -9.81 -17.84
CA LYS A 9 -12.90 -10.30 -18.07
C LYS A 9 -12.05 -10.37 -16.79
N PHE A 10 -12.51 -9.81 -15.68
CA PHE A 10 -11.79 -9.83 -14.42
C PHE A 10 -12.32 -10.90 -13.48
N ASP A 11 -11.44 -11.42 -12.62
CA ASP A 11 -11.79 -12.41 -11.60
C ASP A 11 -12.77 -11.81 -10.58
N GLU A 12 -13.76 -12.59 -10.15
CA GLU A 12 -14.77 -12.16 -9.19
C GLU A 12 -14.15 -11.72 -7.86
N SER A 13 -13.04 -12.34 -7.46
CA SER A 13 -12.30 -11.95 -6.24
C SER A 13 -11.83 -10.49 -6.27
N GLN A 14 -11.66 -9.89 -7.46
CA GLN A 14 -11.27 -8.50 -7.65
C GLN A 14 -12.49 -7.59 -7.88
N THR A 15 -13.48 -8.04 -8.64
CA THR A 15 -14.64 -7.21 -8.99
C THR A 15 -15.58 -6.95 -7.83
N LYS A 16 -15.64 -7.84 -6.84
CA LYS A 16 -16.47 -7.67 -5.63
C LYS A 16 -16.18 -6.40 -4.83
N PHE A 17 -14.95 -5.85 -4.93
CA PHE A 17 -14.55 -4.64 -4.22
C PHE A 17 -14.75 -3.35 -5.01
N LEU A 18 -15.18 -3.43 -6.28
CA LEU A 18 -15.30 -2.26 -7.15
C LEU A 18 -16.37 -1.26 -6.72
N ASN A 19 -17.35 -1.72 -5.94
CA ASN A 19 -18.40 -0.88 -5.37
C ASN A 19 -18.07 -0.31 -3.99
N ASP A 20 -16.91 -0.67 -3.41
CA ASP A 20 -16.48 -0.10 -2.15
C ASP A 20 -16.36 1.41 -2.27
N GLU A 21 -16.84 2.15 -1.27
CA GLU A 21 -16.81 3.61 -1.26
C GLU A 21 -15.49 4.10 -0.64
N LEU A 22 -14.65 4.70 -1.47
CA LEU A 22 -13.39 5.33 -1.07
C LEU A 22 -13.62 6.75 -0.59
N ILE A 23 -12.71 7.26 0.23
CA ILE A 23 -12.73 8.62 0.75
C ILE A 23 -12.13 9.54 -0.31
N LEU A 24 -12.96 10.41 -0.89
CA LEU A 24 -12.52 11.44 -1.82
C LEU A 24 -11.96 12.62 -1.02
N VAL A 25 -10.78 13.10 -1.38
CA VAL A 25 -10.10 14.20 -0.67
C VAL A 25 -9.60 15.28 -1.63
N ASP A 26 -9.44 16.50 -1.11
CA ASP A 26 -8.71 17.54 -1.84
C ASP A 26 -7.18 17.35 -1.71
N GLU A 27 -6.41 18.26 -2.32
CA GLU A 27 -4.93 18.24 -2.28
C GLU A 27 -4.34 18.45 -0.88
N ASN A 28 -5.15 18.94 0.06
CA ASN A 28 -4.79 19.13 1.47
C ASN A 28 -5.25 17.96 2.36
N ASP A 29 -5.77 16.87 1.75
CA ASP A 29 -6.30 15.71 2.46
C ASP A 29 -7.61 15.99 3.24
N THR A 30 -8.32 17.04 2.89
CA THR A 30 -9.64 17.32 3.44
C THR A 30 -10.66 16.39 2.80
N ASN A 31 -11.44 15.68 3.61
CA ASN A 31 -12.53 14.84 3.09
C ASN A 31 -13.59 15.71 2.41
N ILE A 32 -13.80 15.53 1.10
CA ILE A 32 -14.77 16.26 0.27
C ILE A 32 -15.90 15.37 -0.22
N GLY A 33 -15.92 14.08 0.18
CA GLY A 33 -16.98 13.16 -0.20
C GLY A 33 -16.50 11.71 -0.36
N ARG A 34 -17.16 11.01 -1.27
CA ARG A 34 -16.92 9.59 -1.54
C ARG A 34 -16.99 9.29 -3.03
N ILE A 35 -16.31 8.23 -3.43
CA ILE A 35 -16.30 7.73 -4.80
C ILE A 35 -16.22 6.20 -4.77
N SER A 36 -16.94 5.50 -5.66
CA SER A 36 -16.75 4.05 -5.74
C SER A 36 -15.34 3.72 -6.22
N LYS A 37 -14.79 2.61 -5.75
CA LYS A 37 -13.45 2.17 -6.14
C LYS A 37 -13.30 2.08 -7.66
N LEU A 38 -14.31 1.56 -8.37
CA LEU A 38 -14.31 1.56 -9.83
C LEU A 38 -14.12 2.97 -10.40
N ASN A 39 -14.97 3.90 -9.98
CA ASN A 39 -14.95 5.27 -10.52
C ASN A 39 -13.71 6.05 -10.11
N GLY A 40 -13.15 5.80 -8.94
CA GLY A 40 -11.92 6.40 -8.45
C GLY A 40 -10.69 6.05 -9.30
N HIS A 41 -10.74 4.87 -9.95
CA HIS A 41 -9.63 4.36 -10.76
C HIS A 41 -9.84 4.50 -12.26
N LEU A 42 -10.99 4.97 -12.74
CA LEU A 42 -11.25 5.12 -14.18
C LEU A 42 -10.65 6.43 -14.72
N ILE A 43 -9.72 6.34 -15.67
CA ILE A 43 -9.15 7.49 -16.42
C ILE A 43 -10.27 8.28 -17.13
N SER A 44 -11.28 7.59 -17.66
CA SER A 44 -12.39 8.23 -18.39
C SER A 44 -13.23 9.17 -17.54
N ASN A 45 -13.24 9.00 -16.23
CA ASN A 45 -13.98 9.88 -15.31
C ASN A 45 -13.29 11.22 -15.10
N LYS A 46 -12.04 11.38 -15.54
CA LYS A 46 -11.26 12.62 -15.40
C LYS A 46 -11.34 13.17 -13.97
N ASN A 47 -11.13 12.29 -13.00
CA ASN A 47 -11.19 12.66 -11.58
C ASN A 47 -10.31 13.87 -11.33
N LYS A 48 -10.89 14.92 -10.72
CA LYS A 48 -10.18 16.15 -10.36
C LYS A 48 -9.49 16.03 -9.01
N TYR A 49 -9.92 15.09 -8.19
CA TYR A 49 -9.51 14.93 -6.81
C TYR A 49 -9.01 13.52 -6.55
N PRO A 50 -7.97 13.36 -5.73
CA PRO A 50 -7.46 12.07 -5.31
C PRO A 50 -8.42 11.40 -4.32
N HIS A 51 -8.24 10.11 -4.13
CA HIS A 51 -8.80 9.38 -3.01
C HIS A 51 -7.71 8.97 -2.02
N ARG A 52 -8.10 8.70 -0.77
CA ARG A 52 -7.17 8.36 0.30
C ARG A 52 -6.71 6.92 0.18
N ALA A 53 -5.40 6.70 0.35
CA ALA A 53 -4.78 5.40 0.30
C ALA A 53 -3.76 5.23 1.44
N PHE A 54 -3.26 4.01 1.63
CA PHE A 54 -2.16 3.72 2.54
C PHE A 54 -1.20 2.68 1.98
N SER A 55 0.06 2.84 2.32
CA SER A 55 1.16 1.90 2.08
C SER A 55 1.82 1.48 3.38
N ILE A 56 2.06 0.19 3.55
CA ILE A 56 2.74 -0.39 4.70
C ILE A 56 4.12 -0.87 4.29
N PHE A 57 5.13 -0.49 5.07
CA PHE A 57 6.46 -1.07 5.05
C PHE A 57 6.67 -1.84 6.35
N LEU A 58 6.56 -3.18 6.29
CA LEU A 58 6.69 -4.07 7.43
C LEU A 58 8.08 -4.73 7.42
N PHE A 59 8.82 -4.52 8.50
CA PHE A 59 10.18 -5.00 8.65
C PHE A 59 10.26 -6.19 9.61
N ASP A 60 11.17 -7.12 9.32
CA ASP A 60 11.54 -8.17 10.27
C ASP A 60 12.53 -7.65 11.33
N SER A 61 12.90 -8.52 12.29
CA SER A 61 13.88 -8.21 13.34
C SER A 61 15.26 -7.82 12.80
N LYS A 62 15.59 -8.26 11.59
CA LYS A 62 16.86 -7.96 10.88
C LYS A 62 16.78 -6.71 10.00
N ASN A 63 15.73 -5.88 10.15
CA ASN A 63 15.47 -4.68 9.34
C ASN A 63 15.32 -4.96 7.83
N ARG A 64 14.86 -6.16 7.44
CA ARG A 64 14.54 -6.45 6.04
C ARG A 64 13.06 -6.14 5.80
N LEU A 65 12.77 -5.43 4.72
CA LEU A 65 11.41 -5.10 4.29
C LEU A 65 10.75 -6.32 3.66
N LEU A 66 9.54 -6.65 4.11
CA LEU A 66 8.66 -7.58 3.43
C LEU A 66 8.05 -6.89 2.20
N ILE A 67 8.40 -7.34 1.01
CA ILE A 67 7.77 -6.91 -0.24
C ILE A 67 6.93 -8.04 -0.82
N GLN A 68 5.89 -7.67 -1.58
CA GLN A 68 5.01 -8.61 -2.26
C GLN A 68 5.00 -8.39 -3.77
N LYS A 69 4.83 -9.47 -4.51
CA LYS A 69 4.47 -9.45 -5.92
C LYS A 69 2.96 -9.51 -6.05
N ARG A 70 2.36 -8.55 -6.72
CA ARG A 70 0.91 -8.48 -6.90
C ARG A 70 0.41 -9.65 -7.73
N ALA A 71 -0.74 -10.22 -7.36
CA ALA A 71 -1.31 -11.33 -8.14
C ALA A 71 -1.61 -10.92 -9.60
N GLU A 72 -1.51 -11.87 -10.50
CA GLU A 72 -1.87 -11.70 -11.92
C GLU A 72 -3.32 -11.22 -12.11
N LYS A 73 -4.21 -11.60 -11.19
CA LYS A 73 -5.63 -11.23 -11.21
C LYS A 73 -5.93 -9.78 -10.87
N LYS A 74 -4.95 -9.01 -10.38
CA LYS A 74 -5.13 -7.60 -10.00
C LYS A 74 -5.51 -6.75 -11.23
N ILE A 75 -6.51 -5.88 -11.08
CA ILE A 75 -7.00 -4.99 -12.15
C ILE A 75 -5.96 -3.93 -12.50
N THR A 76 -5.25 -3.40 -11.49
CA THR A 76 -4.18 -2.41 -11.64
C THR A 76 -2.84 -3.04 -11.30
N PHE A 77 -1.81 -2.74 -12.08
CA PHE A 77 -0.41 -3.14 -11.85
C PHE A 77 -0.23 -4.62 -11.46
N PRO A 78 -0.77 -5.60 -12.23
CA PRO A 78 -0.57 -7.02 -11.94
C PRO A 78 0.91 -7.41 -12.10
N LEU A 79 1.34 -8.42 -11.34
CA LEU A 79 2.68 -9.03 -11.39
C LEU A 79 3.85 -8.09 -11.07
N LEU A 80 3.60 -6.88 -10.58
CA LEU A 80 4.65 -5.98 -10.13
C LEU A 80 4.98 -6.17 -8.65
N TRP A 81 6.24 -5.98 -8.30
CA TRP A 81 6.71 -5.88 -6.92
C TRP A 81 6.27 -4.57 -6.29
N THR A 82 5.89 -4.63 -5.03
CA THR A 82 5.46 -3.47 -4.26
C THR A 82 5.80 -3.63 -2.78
N ASN A 83 5.51 -2.60 -1.98
CA ASN A 83 5.60 -2.64 -0.52
C ASN A 83 4.77 -3.78 0.08
N THR A 84 4.87 -3.97 1.39
CA THR A 84 4.24 -5.08 2.12
C THR A 84 2.75 -5.20 1.85
N CYS A 85 2.03 -4.08 1.92
CA CYS A 85 0.59 -4.02 1.61
C CYS A 85 0.22 -2.59 1.26
N CYS A 86 -0.70 -2.40 0.31
CA CYS A 86 -1.29 -1.12 -0.03
C CYS A 86 -2.78 -1.28 -0.33
N SER A 87 -3.58 -0.30 0.08
CA SER A 87 -5.02 -0.29 -0.16
C SER A 87 -5.63 1.07 0.20
N HIS A 88 -6.93 1.11 0.32
CA HIS A 88 -7.71 2.30 0.58
C HIS A 88 -8.53 2.13 1.86
N PRO A 89 -8.55 3.11 2.77
CA PRO A 89 -9.55 3.15 3.82
C PRO A 89 -10.92 3.42 3.19
N LEU A 90 -11.95 2.78 3.73
CA LEU A 90 -13.32 2.95 3.24
C LEU A 90 -13.99 4.16 3.90
N ASN A 91 -14.98 4.72 3.22
CA ASN A 91 -15.80 5.81 3.77
C ASN A 91 -16.85 5.29 4.78
N ILE A 92 -16.36 4.61 5.82
CA ILE A 92 -17.16 4.07 6.94
C ILE A 92 -16.65 4.64 8.26
N GLU A 93 -17.47 4.66 9.29
CA GLU A 93 -17.16 5.30 10.57
C GLU A 93 -15.84 4.81 11.19
N SER A 94 -15.50 3.53 11.01
CA SER A 94 -14.29 2.94 11.58
C SER A 94 -12.99 3.25 10.82
N GLU A 95 -13.07 3.91 9.63
CA GLU A 95 -11.90 4.10 8.76
C GLU A 95 -11.81 5.52 8.15
N ASN A 96 -12.85 6.35 8.28
CA ASN A 96 -13.04 7.57 7.49
C ASN A 96 -12.25 8.81 7.96
N THR A 97 -11.43 8.71 8.98
CA THR A 97 -10.53 9.78 9.40
C THR A 97 -9.06 9.34 9.36
N PRO A 98 -8.10 10.28 9.28
CA PRO A 98 -6.67 9.96 9.27
C PRO A 98 -6.22 9.05 10.42
N GLU A 99 -6.76 9.26 11.63
CA GLU A 99 -6.41 8.51 12.84
C GLU A 99 -6.93 7.06 12.80
N LYS A 100 -7.96 6.81 11.98
CA LYS A 100 -8.60 5.49 11.86
C LYS A 100 -8.07 4.66 10.68
N ILE A 101 -7.16 5.18 9.88
CA ILE A 101 -6.59 4.47 8.71
C ILE A 101 -5.95 3.13 9.13
N THR A 102 -5.34 3.07 10.32
CA THR A 102 -4.72 1.84 10.83
C THR A 102 -5.71 0.68 10.99
N ASN A 103 -7.01 0.95 11.16
CA ASN A 103 -8.03 -0.09 11.17
C ASN A 103 -8.19 -0.76 9.79
N ALA A 104 -8.19 0.03 8.72
CA ALA A 104 -8.22 -0.49 7.34
C ALA A 104 -6.94 -1.27 7.03
N LEU A 105 -5.80 -0.74 7.44
CA LEU A 105 -4.48 -1.29 7.26
C LEU A 105 -4.35 -2.69 7.88
N ILE A 106 -4.74 -2.87 9.15
CA ILE A 106 -4.70 -4.15 9.86
C ILE A 106 -5.60 -5.19 9.18
N LYS A 107 -6.81 -4.80 8.80
CA LYS A 107 -7.75 -5.68 8.09
C LYS A 107 -7.14 -6.14 6.75
N ARG A 108 -6.56 -5.21 6.00
CA ARG A 108 -6.02 -5.52 4.67
C ARG A 108 -4.77 -6.39 4.74
N LEU A 109 -3.86 -6.10 5.66
CA LEU A 109 -2.66 -6.90 5.90
C LEU A 109 -3.01 -8.35 6.27
N ASN A 110 -3.98 -8.54 7.17
CA ASN A 110 -4.47 -9.87 7.51
C ASN A 110 -5.16 -10.56 6.32
N TYR A 111 -5.93 -9.84 5.51
CA TYR A 111 -6.61 -10.40 4.33
C TYR A 111 -5.64 -10.85 3.23
N GLU A 112 -4.60 -10.04 2.94
CA GLU A 112 -3.65 -10.35 1.86
C GLU A 112 -2.57 -11.34 2.29
N LEU A 113 -2.01 -11.18 3.50
CA LEU A 113 -0.81 -11.89 3.96
C LEU A 113 -1.05 -12.78 5.17
N GLY A 114 -2.26 -12.80 5.75
CA GLY A 114 -2.55 -13.56 6.97
C GLY A 114 -1.83 -13.03 8.22
N ILE A 115 -1.27 -11.81 8.16
CA ILE A 115 -0.49 -11.19 9.22
C ILE A 115 -1.42 -10.42 10.15
N LYS A 116 -1.38 -10.74 11.44
CA LYS A 116 -2.12 -10.02 12.50
C LYS A 116 -1.19 -9.06 13.22
N THR A 117 -1.64 -7.83 13.39
CA THR A 117 -0.89 -6.73 14.03
C THR A 117 -1.80 -5.87 14.88
N GLU A 118 -1.21 -4.99 15.71
CA GLU A 118 -1.89 -4.05 16.59
C GLU A 118 -1.70 -2.61 16.10
N ASN A 119 -2.62 -1.70 16.46
CA ASN A 119 -2.61 -0.31 15.98
C ASN A 119 -1.35 0.47 16.39
N ASP A 120 -0.81 0.23 17.56
CA ASP A 120 0.35 0.92 18.14
C ASP A 120 1.69 0.55 17.49
N MET A 121 1.70 -0.51 16.68
CA MET A 121 2.90 -0.91 15.93
C MET A 121 3.25 0.05 14.80
N TYR A 122 2.29 0.85 14.32
CA TYR A 122 2.43 1.63 13.10
C TYR A 122 2.87 3.06 13.36
N LYS A 123 3.87 3.52 12.60
CA LYS A 123 4.33 4.91 12.60
C LYS A 123 4.11 5.51 11.22
N LEU A 124 3.37 6.63 11.16
CA LEU A 124 3.18 7.39 9.92
C LEU A 124 4.47 8.15 9.59
N ILE A 125 5.10 7.85 8.46
CA ILE A 125 6.38 8.43 8.05
C ILE A 125 6.18 9.58 7.06
N ASP A 126 5.24 9.45 6.12
CA ASP A 126 5.04 10.41 5.05
C ASP A 126 3.62 10.38 4.49
N LYS A 127 3.27 11.40 3.70
CA LYS A 127 2.12 11.42 2.80
C LYS A 127 2.57 11.89 1.43
N ILE A 128 2.21 11.16 0.39
CA ILE A 128 2.49 11.54 -0.99
C ILE A 128 1.18 11.71 -1.77
N LEU A 129 1.12 12.74 -2.59
CA LEU A 129 0.11 12.89 -3.63
C LEU A 129 0.74 12.46 -4.95
N TYR A 130 0.18 11.43 -5.58
CA TYR A 130 0.69 10.94 -6.86
C TYR A 130 -0.44 10.53 -7.80
N ARG A 131 -0.11 10.48 -9.09
CA ARG A 131 -0.97 9.96 -10.14
C ARG A 131 -0.17 9.04 -11.05
N ALA A 132 -0.68 7.84 -11.32
CA ALA A 132 0.01 6.86 -12.17
C ALA A 132 -0.98 6.02 -12.98
N PRO A 133 -0.93 6.08 -14.33
CA PRO A 133 -1.73 5.20 -15.17
C PRO A 133 -1.20 3.76 -15.08
N SER A 134 -2.11 2.80 -14.89
CA SER A 134 -1.80 1.37 -14.97
C SER A 134 -1.90 0.85 -16.40
N ASN A 135 -2.89 1.35 -17.14
CA ASN A 135 -3.16 1.03 -18.53
C ASN A 135 -4.06 2.12 -19.13
N GLU A 136 -4.60 1.90 -20.33
CA GLU A 136 -5.46 2.88 -21.00
C GLU A 136 -6.81 3.15 -20.30
N THR A 137 -7.22 2.30 -19.34
CA THR A 137 -8.52 2.36 -18.67
C THR A 137 -8.41 2.79 -17.22
N TYR A 138 -7.37 2.33 -16.50
CA TYR A 138 -7.25 2.46 -15.06
C TYR A 138 -5.99 3.20 -14.64
N GLU A 139 -6.11 4.00 -13.59
CA GLU A 139 -5.03 4.74 -12.94
C GLU A 139 -5.17 4.71 -11.42
N GLU A 140 -4.11 5.02 -10.72
CA GLU A 140 -4.13 5.42 -9.31
C GLU A 140 -3.99 6.95 -9.24
N PHE A 141 -4.87 7.61 -8.46
CA PHE A 141 -4.78 9.03 -8.15
C PHE A 141 -5.08 9.22 -6.68
N GLU A 142 -4.03 9.34 -5.87
CA GLU A 142 -4.12 9.11 -4.44
C GLU A 142 -3.32 10.09 -3.60
N ILE A 143 -3.84 10.34 -2.36
CA ILE A 143 -3.00 10.72 -1.23
C ILE A 143 -2.71 9.45 -0.44
N ASP A 144 -1.48 8.96 -0.57
CA ASP A 144 -1.00 7.72 0.03
C ASP A 144 -0.23 7.98 1.33
N TYR A 145 -0.66 7.37 2.40
CA TYR A 145 -0.07 7.43 3.74
C TYR A 145 0.94 6.31 3.92
N LEU A 146 2.21 6.66 4.04
CA LEU A 146 3.27 5.69 4.31
C LEU A 146 3.39 5.38 5.80
N PHE A 147 3.10 4.15 6.16
CA PHE A 147 3.32 3.61 7.50
C PHE A 147 4.49 2.63 7.54
N ILE A 148 5.27 2.67 8.61
CA ILE A 148 6.23 1.62 8.94
C ILE A 148 5.80 0.87 10.19
N ALA A 149 6.15 -0.43 10.24
CA ALA A 149 6.05 -1.25 11.44
C ALA A 149 7.19 -2.27 11.46
N LYS A 150 7.58 -2.72 12.64
CA LYS A 150 8.60 -3.75 12.84
C LYS A 150 8.01 -4.92 13.60
N LEU A 151 8.17 -6.11 13.03
CA LEU A 151 7.83 -7.36 13.69
C LEU A 151 8.82 -7.64 14.82
N GLN A 152 8.30 -8.00 15.98
CA GLN A 152 9.12 -8.46 17.08
C GLN A 152 9.37 -9.97 16.92
N ASP A 153 10.58 -10.42 17.18
CA ASP A 153 10.87 -11.84 17.34
C ASP A 153 10.29 -12.31 18.67
N ASP A 154 9.06 -12.81 18.62
CA ASP A 154 8.46 -13.44 19.77
C ASP A 154 8.81 -14.94 19.75
N SER A 155 9.96 -15.26 20.37
CA SER A 155 10.44 -16.64 20.49
C SER A 155 9.59 -17.50 21.45
N GLU A 156 8.73 -16.89 22.27
CA GLU A 156 7.97 -17.57 23.33
C GLU A 156 6.47 -17.68 23.05
N ASN A 157 5.88 -16.71 22.34
CA ASN A 157 4.46 -16.73 21.98
C ASN A 157 4.27 -16.91 20.47
N ASN A 158 4.05 -18.12 20.02
CA ASN A 158 3.82 -18.56 18.64
C ASN A 158 2.67 -17.83 17.88
N ASN A 159 2.26 -16.64 18.30
CA ASN A 159 1.14 -15.91 17.69
C ASN A 159 1.55 -15.03 16.50
N TYR A 160 2.83 -14.72 16.32
CA TYR A 160 3.35 -14.08 15.11
C TYR A 160 4.07 -15.15 14.28
N ILE A 161 3.38 -15.66 13.28
CA ILE A 161 3.76 -16.84 12.47
C ILE A 161 4.90 -16.49 11.48
N TYR A 162 6.08 -16.09 11.99
CA TYR A 162 7.23 -15.75 11.15
C TYR A 162 8.38 -16.75 11.18
N GLY A 163 8.43 -17.62 12.20
CA GLY A 163 9.61 -18.44 12.44
C GLY A 163 9.57 -19.84 11.86
N LYS A 164 8.41 -20.45 11.67
CA LYS A 164 8.30 -21.89 11.32
C LYS A 164 7.33 -22.22 10.20
N ASN A 165 6.33 -21.40 9.92
CA ASN A 165 5.41 -21.64 8.83
C ASN A 165 5.75 -20.68 7.68
N ASN A 166 6.05 -21.27 6.53
CA ASN A 166 6.32 -20.54 5.31
C ASN A 166 5.16 -19.57 5.02
N LEU A 167 5.38 -18.24 5.20
CA LEU A 167 4.40 -17.19 4.89
C LEU A 167 3.75 -17.40 3.52
N LYS A 168 4.50 -17.92 2.55
CA LYS A 168 4.01 -18.26 1.21
C LYS A 168 2.82 -19.22 1.21
N ASN A 169 2.61 -19.99 2.29
CA ASN A 169 1.49 -20.93 2.38
C ASN A 169 0.19 -20.29 2.90
N ILE A 170 0.26 -19.09 3.49
CA ILE A 170 -0.89 -18.41 4.08
C ILE A 170 -1.35 -17.15 3.33
N ILE A 171 -0.57 -16.70 2.35
CA ILE A 171 -0.94 -15.55 1.53
C ILE A 171 -2.20 -15.83 0.70
N ASN A 172 -3.02 -14.80 0.54
CA ASN A 172 -4.19 -14.86 -0.34
C ASN A 172 -3.75 -14.79 -1.81
N LYS A 173 -3.74 -15.92 -2.51
CA LYS A 173 -3.31 -16.03 -3.90
C LYS A 173 -4.14 -15.21 -4.91
N ASN A 174 -5.31 -14.72 -4.53
CA ASN A 174 -6.07 -13.79 -5.35
C ASN A 174 -5.54 -12.36 -5.28
N GLU A 175 -4.70 -12.05 -4.28
CA GLU A 175 -4.14 -10.72 -4.05
C GLU A 175 -2.62 -10.68 -4.25
N VAL A 176 -1.93 -11.75 -3.88
CA VAL A 176 -0.46 -11.83 -3.79
C VAL A 176 0.05 -13.07 -4.51
N ASP A 177 0.96 -12.87 -5.47
CA ASP A 177 1.62 -13.95 -6.21
C ASP A 177 2.80 -14.54 -5.43
N ASP A 178 3.71 -13.67 -4.99
CA ASP A 178 4.90 -14.04 -4.22
C ASP A 178 5.25 -12.98 -3.18
N ILE A 179 6.11 -13.35 -2.23
CA ILE A 179 6.65 -12.47 -1.19
C ILE A 179 8.11 -12.78 -0.93
N ARG A 180 8.87 -11.75 -0.53
CA ARG A 180 10.23 -11.90 -0.02
C ARG A 180 10.59 -10.82 0.98
N PHE A 181 11.56 -11.13 1.85
CA PHE A 181 12.24 -10.12 2.68
C PHE A 181 13.54 -9.69 2.02
N ASP A 182 13.78 -8.39 1.96
CA ASP A 182 15.02 -7.87 1.41
C ASP A 182 15.44 -6.56 2.12
N THR A 183 16.71 -6.21 2.00
CA THR A 183 17.23 -4.95 2.55
C THR A 183 16.77 -3.76 1.69
N ILE A 184 16.64 -2.59 2.32
CA ILE A 184 16.34 -1.34 1.59
C ILE A 184 17.37 -1.08 0.49
N GLU A 185 18.66 -1.33 0.77
CA GLU A 185 19.75 -1.14 -0.18
C GLU A 185 19.58 -2.00 -1.44
N ASN A 186 19.31 -3.30 -1.27
CA ASN A 186 19.08 -4.21 -2.41
C ASN A 186 17.87 -3.81 -3.23
N ILE A 187 16.76 -3.48 -2.56
CA ILE A 187 15.52 -3.04 -3.24
C ILE A 187 15.76 -1.75 -4.04
N LEU A 188 16.47 -0.78 -3.48
CA LEU A 188 16.82 0.45 -4.20
C LEU A 188 17.66 0.17 -5.44
N LYS A 189 18.65 -0.72 -5.32
CA LYS A 189 19.46 -1.14 -6.47
C LYS A 189 18.65 -1.84 -7.54
N GLU A 190 17.72 -2.72 -7.17
CA GLU A 190 16.82 -3.37 -8.12
C GLU A 190 15.88 -2.35 -8.80
N ILE A 191 15.33 -1.39 -8.05
CA ILE A 191 14.51 -0.30 -8.62
C ILE A 191 15.30 0.54 -9.63
N GLU A 192 16.60 0.73 -9.43
CA GLU A 192 17.46 1.44 -10.37
C GLU A 192 17.73 0.64 -11.65
N THR A 193 17.92 -0.68 -11.52
CA THR A 193 18.29 -1.55 -12.64
C THR A 193 17.09 -2.12 -13.40
N HIS A 194 15.95 -2.34 -12.73
CA HIS A 194 14.73 -2.94 -13.28
C HIS A 194 13.48 -2.18 -12.80
N PRO A 195 13.37 -0.87 -13.09
CA PRO A 195 12.27 -0.04 -12.59
C PRO A 195 10.87 -0.48 -13.07
N GLU A 196 10.79 -1.20 -14.19
CA GLU A 196 9.57 -1.75 -14.78
C GLU A 196 8.94 -2.87 -13.93
N GLU A 197 9.72 -3.53 -13.08
CA GLU A 197 9.25 -4.60 -12.20
C GLU A 197 8.55 -4.10 -10.94
N PHE A 198 8.53 -2.76 -10.70
CA PHE A 198 8.03 -2.18 -9.46
C PHE A 198 6.89 -1.20 -9.69
N THR A 199 5.93 -1.17 -8.75
CA THR A 199 4.81 -0.23 -8.81
C THR A 199 5.29 1.24 -8.69
N PRO A 200 4.59 2.21 -9.32
CA PRO A 200 5.01 3.61 -9.32
C PRO A 200 5.15 4.20 -7.91
N TRP A 201 4.15 4.03 -7.05
CA TRP A 201 4.18 4.56 -5.68
C TRP A 201 5.31 3.97 -4.87
N PHE A 202 5.59 2.65 -4.98
CA PHE A 202 6.67 2.02 -4.25
C PHE A 202 8.03 2.59 -4.66
N LYS A 203 8.24 2.84 -5.97
CA LYS A 203 9.46 3.54 -6.46
C LYS A 203 9.59 4.94 -5.86
N ILE A 204 8.48 5.72 -5.84
CA ILE A 204 8.46 7.06 -5.26
C ILE A 204 8.81 7.01 -3.77
N LEU A 205 8.12 6.16 -3.01
CA LEU A 205 8.33 6.02 -1.56
C LEU A 205 9.76 5.56 -1.24
N MET A 206 10.28 4.54 -1.93
CA MET A 206 11.64 4.04 -1.72
C MET A 206 12.70 5.09 -2.03
N LYS A 207 12.61 5.79 -3.16
CA LYS A 207 13.57 6.84 -3.53
C LYS A 207 13.58 8.00 -2.55
N ASN A 208 12.42 8.40 -2.04
CA ASN A 208 12.28 9.57 -1.16
C ASN A 208 12.52 9.25 0.32
N LYS A 209 12.20 8.04 0.77
CA LYS A 209 12.18 7.67 2.19
C LYS A 209 13.01 6.45 2.56
N GLY A 210 13.43 5.63 1.60
CA GLY A 210 14.14 4.40 1.90
C GLY A 210 15.34 4.62 2.82
N LYS A 211 16.21 5.58 2.50
CA LYS A 211 17.38 5.91 3.34
C LYS A 211 16.97 6.42 4.73
N LEU A 212 15.99 7.30 4.84
CA LEU A 212 15.50 7.80 6.13
C LEU A 212 14.97 6.66 7.00
N ILE A 213 14.19 5.77 6.41
CA ILE A 213 13.63 4.60 7.11
C ILE A 213 14.76 3.67 7.58
N ASP A 214 15.75 3.39 6.72
CA ASP A 214 16.92 2.57 7.10
C ASP A 214 17.66 3.20 8.29
N ASP A 215 17.91 4.51 8.25
CA ASP A 215 18.61 5.22 9.33
C ASP A 215 17.80 5.22 10.65
N ILE A 216 16.45 5.30 10.58
CA ILE A 216 15.56 5.16 11.76
C ILE A 216 15.63 3.74 12.33
N LEU A 217 15.51 2.72 11.49
CA LEU A 217 15.51 1.32 11.91
C LEU A 217 16.83 0.88 12.52
N ASN A 218 17.95 1.45 12.06
CA ASN A 218 19.29 1.19 12.58
C ASN A 218 19.68 2.12 13.74
N GLY A 219 18.76 2.95 14.25
CA GLY A 219 19.00 3.85 15.39
C GLY A 219 19.96 5.01 15.12
N LYS A 220 20.25 5.31 13.85
CA LYS A 220 21.12 6.45 13.47
C LYS A 220 20.41 7.79 13.60
N ILE A 221 19.08 7.78 13.46
CA ILE A 221 18.21 8.96 13.54
C ILE A 221 17.02 8.64 14.44
N GLU A 222 16.71 9.54 15.37
CA GLU A 222 15.47 9.49 16.14
C GLU A 222 14.30 9.95 15.28
N TYR A 223 13.24 9.14 15.21
CA TYR A 223 12.02 9.51 14.50
C TYR A 223 11.20 10.51 15.32
N LYS A 224 11.06 11.75 14.81
CA LYS A 224 10.36 12.86 15.48
C LYS A 224 8.89 13.03 15.05
N GLY A 225 8.34 12.07 14.30
CA GLY A 225 6.99 12.15 13.76
C GLY A 225 6.93 12.67 12.31
N PHE A 226 5.76 12.54 11.70
CA PHE A 226 5.46 13.07 10.37
C PHE A 226 5.43 14.61 10.41
N ASP A 227 6.02 15.26 9.41
CA ASP A 227 6.17 16.73 9.35
C ASP A 227 4.88 17.49 8.97
N GLY A 228 3.77 16.79 8.77
CA GLY A 228 2.47 17.36 8.42
C GLY A 228 2.31 17.76 6.95
N LYS A 229 3.34 17.56 6.09
CA LYS A 229 3.32 18.02 4.70
C LYS A 229 3.06 16.90 3.72
N ILE A 230 2.12 17.13 2.81
CA ILE A 230 1.88 16.23 1.66
C ILE A 230 2.88 16.59 0.57
N LYS A 231 3.61 15.59 0.08
CA LYS A 231 4.59 15.77 -1.00
C LYS A 231 3.97 15.44 -2.34
N ASN A 232 3.92 16.43 -3.23
CA ASN A 232 3.34 16.26 -4.56
C ASN A 232 4.35 15.62 -5.53
N HIS A 233 3.96 14.50 -6.14
CA HIS A 233 4.70 13.75 -7.15
C HIS A 233 3.86 13.54 -8.42
N ILE A 234 2.94 14.45 -8.71
CA ILE A 234 2.24 14.48 -10.00
C ILE A 234 3.18 15.14 -11.02
N GLU A 235 3.51 14.38 -12.07
CA GLU A 235 4.26 14.86 -13.23
C GLU A 235 3.33 15.45 -14.30
#